data_7483dde30933951abc551a4df36f0d96
#
_entry.id   7483dde30933951abc551a4df36f0d96
#
_cell.length_a   1.000
_cell.length_b   1.000
_cell.length_c   1.000
_cell.angle_alpha   90.00
_cell.angle_beta   90.00
_cell.angle_gamma   90.00
#
_symmetry.space_group_name_H-M   'P 1'
#
loop_
_entity.id
_entity.type
_entity.pdbx_description
1 polymer ?
#
loop_
_entity_poly.entity_id
_entity_poly.type
_entity_poly.pdbx_seq_one_letter_code
_entity_poly.pdbx_strand_id
1 'polypeptide(L)'
;MGKLKYLIRRIAGMNYRQFFQKIDEVHEKSGKCKLFIFLDMVWCGLVYQAGYMDYALFEMYNLNRAQRKTIVTRGINNGFIKRFNDPKYMPEIEDKLKFAKNFSEFMHRDWLDMSTATREEFDEFVGKPPVFMSKPVDGMCGKGIEKINAAEYDGDLYDHLKNGHQVI
;
A
#
# COMPACT_ATOMS: atom_id res chain seq x y z
N MET A 1 -3.94 21.66 13.25
CA MET A 1 -3.33 20.77 14.26
C MET A 1 -1.85 21.09 14.34
N GLY A 2 -1.31 21.51 15.49
CA GLY A 2 0.08 21.95 15.60
C GLY A 2 1.08 20.83 15.26
N LYS A 3 2.23 21.18 14.65
CA LYS A 3 3.30 20.24 14.27
C LYS A 3 3.72 19.32 15.41
N LEU A 4 3.74 19.84 16.65
CA LEU A 4 4.10 19.10 17.86
C LEU A 4 3.07 17.98 18.17
N LYS A 5 1.77 18.28 18.10
CA LYS A 5 0.70 17.30 18.35
C LYS A 5 0.72 16.16 17.31
N TYR A 6 1.01 16.50 16.06
CA TYR A 6 1.22 15.51 15.00
C TYR A 6 2.42 14.59 15.29
N LEU A 7 3.55 15.16 15.72
CA LEU A 7 4.77 14.42 16.05
C LEU A 7 4.53 13.45 17.22
N ILE A 8 3.94 13.93 18.31
CA ILE A 8 3.62 13.11 19.48
C ILE A 8 2.73 11.94 19.09
N ARG A 9 1.69 12.18 18.29
CA ARG A 9 0.80 11.11 17.81
C ARG A 9 1.53 10.09 16.93
N ARG A 10 2.50 10.52 16.12
CA ARG A 10 3.31 9.62 15.30
C ARG A 10 4.26 8.78 16.14
N ILE A 11 4.89 9.36 17.15
CA ILE A 11 5.76 8.63 18.07
C ILE A 11 4.96 7.60 18.87
N ALA A 12 3.80 7.98 19.41
CA ALA A 12 2.93 7.08 20.16
C ALA A 12 2.39 5.89 19.35
N GLY A 13 2.15 6.10 18.05
CA GLY A 13 1.66 5.06 17.13
C GLY A 13 2.77 4.34 16.32
N MET A 14 4.04 4.55 16.67
CA MET A 14 5.17 3.98 15.92
C MET A 14 5.39 2.52 16.29
N ASN A 15 5.64 1.68 15.29
CA ASN A 15 6.12 0.31 15.52
C ASN A 15 7.62 0.36 15.86
N TYR A 16 7.94 0.38 17.15
CA TYR A 16 9.32 0.48 17.65
C TYR A 16 10.19 -0.70 17.20
N ARG A 17 9.63 -1.90 17.11
CA ARG A 17 10.37 -3.07 16.63
C ARG A 17 10.84 -2.87 15.18
N GLN A 18 9.95 -2.45 14.30
CA GLN A 18 10.31 -2.14 12.90
C GLN A 18 11.25 -0.94 12.79
N PHE A 19 11.11 0.05 13.67
CA PHE A 19 12.01 1.20 13.70
C PHE A 19 13.46 0.76 13.97
N PHE A 20 13.70 -0.06 14.99
CA PHE A 20 15.03 -0.55 15.30
C PHE A 20 15.57 -1.53 14.24
N GLN A 21 14.72 -2.38 13.68
CA GLN A 21 15.09 -3.23 12.53
C GLN A 21 15.57 -2.39 11.34
N LYS A 22 14.93 -1.24 11.06
CA LYS A 22 15.37 -0.36 9.98
C LYS A 22 16.71 0.33 10.27
N ILE A 23 17.02 0.62 11.55
CA ILE A 23 18.34 1.11 11.93
C ILE A 23 19.40 0.03 11.66
N ASP A 24 19.11 -1.23 11.98
CA ASP A 24 20.02 -2.35 11.74
C ASP A 24 20.25 -2.55 10.23
N GLU A 25 19.19 -2.59 9.43
CA GLU A 25 19.27 -2.69 7.97
C GLU A 25 20.12 -1.55 7.34
N VAL A 26 19.92 -0.31 7.81
CA VAL A 26 20.69 0.83 7.31
C VAL A 26 22.14 0.76 7.76
N HIS A 27 22.39 0.29 8.99
CA HIS A 27 23.74 0.06 9.49
C HIS A 27 24.50 -0.94 8.62
N GLU A 28 23.89 -2.10 8.35
CA GLU A 28 24.45 -3.15 7.52
C GLU A 28 24.76 -2.67 6.10
N LYS A 29 23.85 -1.90 5.50
CA LYS A 29 24.02 -1.37 4.13
C LYS A 29 25.06 -0.25 4.04
N SER A 30 25.13 0.63 5.04
CA SER A 30 25.90 1.87 4.95
C SER A 30 27.22 1.85 5.73
N GLY A 31 27.39 0.92 6.67
CA GLY A 31 28.50 0.91 7.62
C GLY A 31 28.47 2.04 8.66
N LYS A 32 27.44 2.90 8.65
CA LYS A 32 27.34 4.04 9.57
C LYS A 32 26.96 3.59 10.97
N CYS A 33 27.43 4.30 12.01
CA CYS A 33 27.12 4.00 13.40
C CYS A 33 25.60 4.08 13.65
N LYS A 34 25.04 3.09 14.36
CA LYS A 34 23.59 3.00 14.69
C LYS A 34 23.07 4.24 15.42
N LEU A 35 23.86 4.82 16.32
CA LEU A 35 23.49 6.05 17.03
C LEU A 35 23.38 7.23 16.07
N PHE A 36 24.29 7.36 15.12
CA PHE A 36 24.21 8.38 14.07
C PHE A 36 22.95 8.21 13.24
N ILE A 37 22.65 6.98 12.79
CA ILE A 37 21.46 6.66 12.00
C ILE A 37 20.20 7.01 12.80
N PHE A 38 20.14 6.66 14.08
CA PHE A 38 19.01 7.00 14.96
C PHE A 38 18.78 8.51 15.02
N LEU A 39 19.83 9.29 15.32
CA LEU A 39 19.73 10.74 15.43
C LEU A 39 19.36 11.40 14.10
N ASP A 40 19.90 10.91 12.98
CA ASP A 40 19.60 11.42 11.65
C ASP A 40 18.17 11.04 11.20
N MET A 41 17.67 9.86 11.55
CA MET A 41 16.25 9.49 11.35
C MET A 41 15.30 10.41 12.11
N VAL A 42 15.62 10.70 13.39
CA VAL A 42 14.82 11.64 14.19
C VAL A 42 14.85 13.03 13.58
N TRP A 43 16.03 13.50 13.17
CA TRP A 43 16.17 14.78 12.48
C TRP A 43 15.38 14.84 11.18
N CYS A 44 15.47 13.80 10.34
CA CYS A 44 14.69 13.72 9.10
C CYS A 44 13.18 13.70 9.37
N GLY A 45 12.74 13.06 10.44
CA GLY A 45 11.36 13.10 10.88
C GLY A 45 10.86 14.50 11.22
N LEU A 46 11.68 15.27 11.95
CA LEU A 46 11.35 16.63 12.37
C LEU A 46 11.38 17.64 11.22
N VAL A 47 12.42 17.58 10.39
CA VAL A 47 12.69 18.60 9.36
C VAL A 47 11.96 18.30 8.05
N TYR A 48 12.00 17.05 7.60
CA TYR A 48 11.46 16.62 6.30
C TYR A 48 10.17 15.81 6.42
N GLN A 49 9.62 15.64 7.62
CA GLN A 49 8.43 14.82 7.88
C GLN A 49 8.59 13.37 7.37
N ALA A 50 9.83 12.87 7.33
CA ALA A 50 10.16 11.52 6.90
C ALA A 50 9.88 10.51 8.00
N GLY A 51 9.26 9.38 7.66
CA GLY A 51 9.21 8.22 8.53
C GLY A 51 10.51 7.39 8.41
N TYR A 52 10.70 6.45 9.32
CA TYR A 52 11.84 5.53 9.25
C TYR A 52 11.84 4.68 7.97
N MET A 53 10.65 4.40 7.42
CA MET A 53 10.53 3.74 6.11
C MET A 53 10.99 4.64 4.97
N ASP A 54 10.60 5.93 4.97
CA ASP A 54 11.06 6.90 3.97
C ASP A 54 12.58 7.05 4.04
N TYR A 55 13.13 7.13 5.26
CA TYR A 55 14.57 7.27 5.48
C TYR A 55 15.36 6.12 4.88
N ALA A 56 14.92 4.88 5.09
CA ALA A 56 15.56 3.70 4.54
C ALA A 56 15.34 3.57 3.02
N LEU A 57 14.10 3.79 2.54
CA LEU A 57 13.71 3.63 1.14
C LEU A 57 14.45 4.63 0.22
N PHE A 58 14.50 5.90 0.63
CA PHE A 58 15.16 6.95 -0.14
C PHE A 58 16.64 7.10 0.20
N GLU A 59 17.20 6.20 1.01
CA GLU A 59 18.60 6.22 1.45
C GLU A 59 19.03 7.60 1.95
N MET A 60 18.16 8.24 2.75
CA MET A 60 18.38 9.63 3.19
C MET A 60 19.70 9.83 3.92
N TYR A 61 20.27 8.78 4.48
CA TYR A 61 21.59 8.76 5.11
C TYR A 61 22.75 9.05 4.13
N ASN A 62 22.53 8.92 2.83
CA ASN A 62 23.51 9.24 1.78
C ASN A 62 23.26 10.62 1.13
N LEU A 63 22.16 11.28 1.47
CA LEU A 63 21.73 12.51 0.83
C LEU A 63 22.17 13.75 1.62
N ASN A 64 22.57 14.80 0.90
CA ASN A 64 22.78 16.12 1.48
C ASN A 64 21.46 16.87 1.72
N ARG A 65 21.52 18.03 2.38
CA ARG A 65 20.33 18.82 2.74
C ARG A 65 19.49 19.27 1.53
N ALA A 66 20.13 19.60 0.41
CA ALA A 66 19.45 20.03 -0.80
C ALA A 66 18.67 18.86 -1.42
N GLN A 67 19.30 17.70 -1.53
CA GLN A 67 18.69 16.47 -2.03
C GLN A 67 17.53 16.00 -1.16
N ARG A 68 17.69 16.02 0.19
CA ARG A 68 16.60 15.65 1.11
C ARG A 68 15.36 16.52 0.96
N LYS A 69 15.49 17.78 0.57
CA LYS A 69 14.35 18.69 0.31
C LYS A 69 13.56 18.37 -0.95
N THR A 70 14.12 17.62 -1.90
CA THR A 70 13.42 17.22 -3.13
C THR A 70 12.56 15.98 -2.94
N ILE A 71 12.69 15.30 -1.80
CA ILE A 71 11.95 14.06 -1.53
C ILE A 71 10.54 14.39 -1.04
N VAL A 72 9.54 13.81 -1.70
CA VAL A 72 8.17 13.80 -1.21
C VAL A 72 8.01 12.65 -0.22
N THR A 73 8.26 12.95 1.05
CA THR A 73 8.09 11.98 2.14
C THR A 73 6.62 11.67 2.40
N ARG A 74 6.34 10.57 3.10
CA ARG A 74 4.97 10.20 3.48
C ARG A 74 4.23 11.33 4.23
N GLY A 75 4.94 12.10 5.06
CA GLY A 75 4.35 13.23 5.78
C GLY A 75 3.94 14.36 4.84
N ILE A 76 4.77 14.68 3.84
CA ILE A 76 4.48 15.67 2.80
C ILE A 76 3.32 15.19 1.92
N ASN A 77 3.37 13.93 1.46
CA ASN A 77 2.32 13.33 0.64
C ASN A 77 0.96 13.33 1.35
N ASN A 78 0.92 13.01 2.64
CA ASN A 78 -0.31 13.11 3.44
C ASN A 78 -0.86 14.55 3.51
N GLY A 79 0.04 15.54 3.46
CA GLY A 79 -0.34 16.96 3.35
C GLY A 79 -1.00 17.27 2.00
N PHE A 80 -0.46 16.72 0.91
CA PHE A 80 -1.03 16.87 -0.44
C PHE A 80 -2.40 16.21 -0.55
N ILE A 81 -2.52 14.97 -0.08
CA ILE A 81 -3.80 14.26 -0.06
C ILE A 81 -4.87 15.08 0.67
N LYS A 82 -4.56 15.61 1.85
CA LYS A 82 -5.51 16.43 2.62
C LYS A 82 -5.88 17.75 1.95
N ARG A 83 -5.00 18.29 1.13
CA ARG A 83 -5.22 19.58 0.46
C ARG A 83 -5.95 19.46 -0.87
N PHE A 84 -5.67 18.40 -1.62
CA PHE A 84 -6.11 18.27 -3.01
C PHE A 84 -7.20 17.21 -3.21
N ASN A 85 -7.32 16.24 -2.30
CA ASN A 85 -8.35 15.23 -2.40
C ASN A 85 -9.55 15.59 -1.50
N ASP A 86 -10.73 15.50 -2.08
CA ASP A 86 -11.97 15.58 -1.31
C ASP A 86 -12.26 14.19 -0.67
N PRO A 87 -12.33 14.10 0.68
CA PRO A 87 -12.64 12.85 1.37
C PRO A 87 -13.94 12.17 0.90
N LYS A 88 -14.88 12.95 0.35
CA LYS A 88 -16.15 12.46 -0.16
C LYS A 88 -15.95 11.43 -1.29
N TYR A 89 -14.93 11.61 -2.12
CA TYR A 89 -14.67 10.74 -3.28
C TYR A 89 -13.64 9.63 -2.99
N MET A 90 -13.03 9.60 -1.82
CA MET A 90 -12.07 8.54 -1.47
C MET A 90 -12.67 7.12 -1.54
N PRO A 91 -13.93 6.88 -1.06
CA PRO A 91 -14.54 5.57 -1.16
C PRO A 91 -14.75 5.06 -2.60
N GLU A 92 -14.86 5.98 -3.57
CA GLU A 92 -15.01 5.61 -4.99
C GLU A 92 -13.72 5.03 -5.59
N ILE A 93 -12.57 5.37 -4.98
CA ILE A 93 -11.24 4.94 -5.45
C ILE A 93 -10.70 3.79 -4.60
N GLU A 94 -11.00 3.77 -3.30
CA GLU A 94 -10.49 2.75 -2.36
C GLU A 94 -11.22 1.41 -2.52
N ASP A 95 -12.52 1.45 -2.81
CA ASP A 95 -13.34 0.27 -3.09
C ASP A 95 -13.09 -0.20 -4.53
N LYS A 96 -12.54 -1.40 -4.70
CA LYS A 96 -12.17 -1.93 -6.02
C LYS A 96 -13.36 -2.15 -6.96
N LEU A 97 -14.54 -2.48 -6.40
CA LEU A 97 -15.76 -2.66 -7.20
C LEU A 97 -16.29 -1.34 -7.70
N LYS A 98 -16.35 -0.33 -6.83
CA LYS A 98 -16.75 1.02 -7.24
C LYS A 98 -15.78 1.59 -8.25
N PHE A 99 -14.48 1.43 -8.01
CA PHE A 99 -13.46 1.84 -8.97
C PHE A 99 -13.65 1.16 -10.33
N ALA A 100 -13.82 -0.16 -10.36
CA ALA A 100 -14.02 -0.91 -11.59
C ALA A 100 -15.30 -0.47 -12.35
N LYS A 101 -16.39 -0.21 -11.63
CA LYS A 101 -17.65 0.30 -12.22
C LYS A 101 -17.52 1.71 -12.76
N ASN A 102 -16.95 2.64 -11.98
CA ASN A 102 -16.88 4.06 -12.33
C ASN A 102 -15.85 4.36 -13.42
N PHE A 103 -14.83 3.52 -13.55
CA PHE A 103 -13.72 3.70 -14.51
C PHE A 103 -13.65 2.58 -15.54
N SER A 104 -14.74 1.86 -15.78
CA SER A 104 -14.80 0.70 -16.69
C SER A 104 -14.32 1.05 -18.11
N GLU A 105 -14.65 2.24 -18.63
CA GLU A 105 -14.22 2.71 -19.96
C GLU A 105 -12.69 2.87 -20.10
N PHE A 106 -11.96 3.03 -18.98
CA PHE A 106 -10.51 3.16 -18.93
C PHE A 106 -9.81 1.84 -18.57
N MET A 107 -10.58 0.83 -18.15
CA MET A 107 -10.05 -0.46 -17.75
C MET A 107 -10.13 -1.44 -18.91
N HIS A 108 -9.04 -1.60 -19.64
CA HIS A 108 -8.92 -2.56 -20.76
C HIS A 108 -8.68 -4.01 -20.26
N ARG A 109 -9.45 -4.44 -19.26
CA ARG A 109 -9.43 -5.80 -18.71
C ARG A 109 -10.80 -6.19 -18.19
N ASP A 110 -11.12 -7.45 -18.31
CA ASP A 110 -12.31 -8.02 -17.70
C ASP A 110 -12.14 -8.12 -16.18
N TRP A 111 -13.24 -8.07 -15.47
CA TRP A 111 -13.31 -8.26 -14.03
C TRP A 111 -14.67 -8.82 -13.63
N LEU A 112 -14.71 -9.58 -12.53
CA LEU A 112 -15.93 -10.18 -12.00
C LEU A 112 -16.01 -9.98 -10.49
N ASP A 113 -17.20 -9.56 -10.01
CA ASP A 113 -17.52 -9.43 -8.59
C ASP A 113 -18.04 -10.78 -8.07
N MET A 114 -17.20 -11.50 -7.36
CA MET A 114 -17.56 -12.82 -6.85
C MET A 114 -18.66 -12.80 -5.79
N SER A 115 -18.97 -11.65 -5.19
CA SER A 115 -20.06 -11.54 -4.22
C SER A 115 -21.44 -11.69 -4.88
N THR A 116 -21.55 -11.26 -6.13
CA THR A 116 -22.82 -11.24 -6.88
C THR A 116 -22.84 -12.21 -8.07
N ALA A 117 -21.68 -12.65 -8.53
CA ALA A 117 -21.55 -13.52 -9.70
C ALA A 117 -22.29 -14.84 -9.51
N THR A 118 -22.93 -15.29 -10.58
CA THR A 118 -23.47 -16.66 -10.68
C THR A 118 -22.36 -17.63 -11.07
N ARG A 119 -22.60 -18.93 -10.92
CA ARG A 119 -21.64 -19.94 -11.33
C ARG A 119 -21.40 -19.92 -12.84
N GLU A 120 -22.44 -19.68 -13.61
CA GLU A 120 -22.38 -19.60 -15.06
C GLU A 120 -21.48 -18.44 -15.52
N GLU A 121 -21.65 -17.25 -14.91
CA GLU A 121 -20.80 -16.08 -15.19
C GLU A 121 -19.34 -16.33 -14.82
N PHE A 122 -19.11 -17.02 -13.71
CA PHE A 122 -17.77 -17.40 -13.29
C PHE A 122 -17.12 -18.39 -14.27
N ASP A 123 -17.86 -19.44 -14.67
CA ASP A 123 -17.37 -20.47 -15.61
C ASP A 123 -17.04 -19.83 -16.98
N GLU A 124 -17.86 -18.88 -17.45
CA GLU A 124 -17.56 -18.12 -18.67
C GLU A 124 -16.31 -17.26 -18.51
N PHE A 125 -16.15 -16.59 -17.36
CA PHE A 125 -15.00 -15.73 -17.09
C PHE A 125 -13.69 -16.53 -17.09
N VAL A 126 -13.62 -17.65 -16.33
CA VAL A 126 -12.39 -18.46 -16.22
C VAL A 126 -12.10 -19.29 -17.47
N GLY A 127 -13.09 -19.47 -18.35
CA GLY A 127 -12.91 -20.16 -19.64
C GLY A 127 -12.05 -19.39 -20.64
N LYS A 128 -11.91 -18.07 -20.48
CA LYS A 128 -11.14 -17.19 -21.42
C LYS A 128 -9.70 -16.97 -20.97
N PRO A 129 -9.41 -16.44 -19.76
CA PRO A 129 -8.08 -16.51 -19.19
C PRO A 129 -8.04 -17.61 -18.12
N PRO A 130 -7.36 -18.76 -18.35
CA PRO A 130 -7.25 -19.78 -17.32
C PRO A 130 -6.45 -19.31 -16.10
N VAL A 131 -5.70 -18.21 -16.25
CA VAL A 131 -4.91 -17.59 -15.17
C VAL A 131 -5.36 -16.17 -14.95
N PHE A 132 -5.76 -15.86 -13.72
CA PHE A 132 -6.23 -14.53 -13.32
C PHE A 132 -5.73 -14.14 -11.92
N MET A 133 -5.98 -12.90 -11.54
CA MET A 133 -5.62 -12.36 -10.22
C MET A 133 -6.88 -12.22 -9.37
N SER A 134 -6.89 -12.87 -8.21
CA SER A 134 -7.91 -12.70 -7.18
C SER A 134 -7.48 -11.64 -6.17
N LYS A 135 -8.38 -10.76 -5.78
CA LYS A 135 -8.11 -9.64 -4.85
C LYS A 135 -9.28 -9.44 -3.89
N PRO A 136 -9.02 -9.27 -2.58
CA PRO A 136 -10.07 -8.85 -1.65
C PRO A 136 -10.59 -7.46 -2.03
N VAL A 137 -11.89 -7.23 -1.91
CA VAL A 137 -12.53 -5.93 -2.27
C VAL A 137 -11.88 -4.77 -1.53
N ASP A 138 -11.64 -4.92 -0.23
CA ASP A 138 -11.13 -3.90 0.68
C ASP A 138 -9.64 -4.05 1.03
N GLY A 139 -8.93 -5.00 0.42
CA GLY A 139 -7.50 -5.25 0.67
C GLY A 139 -6.59 -4.13 0.15
N MET A 140 -5.54 -3.81 0.90
CA MET A 140 -4.53 -2.80 0.56
C MET A 140 -3.13 -3.39 0.56
N CYS A 141 -2.20 -2.72 -0.14
CA CYS A 141 -0.76 -3.06 -0.15
C CYS A 141 -0.44 -4.49 -0.59
N GLY A 142 -1.22 -5.05 -1.49
CA GLY A 142 -1.00 -6.39 -2.03
C GLY A 142 -1.39 -7.55 -1.10
N LYS A 143 -1.94 -7.28 0.06
CA LYS A 143 -2.38 -8.32 0.99
C LYS A 143 -3.59 -9.06 0.43
N GLY A 144 -3.53 -10.40 0.48
CA GLY A 144 -4.60 -11.27 0.00
C GLY A 144 -4.77 -11.27 -1.53
N ILE A 145 -3.78 -10.79 -2.29
CA ILE A 145 -3.78 -10.93 -3.74
C ILE A 145 -3.19 -12.29 -4.09
N GLU A 146 -3.92 -13.06 -4.89
CA GLU A 146 -3.51 -14.38 -5.34
C GLU A 146 -3.54 -14.45 -6.87
N LYS A 147 -2.54 -15.10 -7.44
CA LYS A 147 -2.53 -15.50 -8.86
C LYS A 147 -3.02 -16.92 -8.92
N ILE A 148 -4.15 -17.14 -9.58
CA ILE A 148 -4.83 -18.41 -9.63
C ILE A 148 -4.80 -18.94 -11.06
N ASN A 149 -4.46 -20.23 -11.23
CA ASN A 149 -4.68 -20.99 -12.43
C ASN A 149 -5.92 -21.88 -12.21
N ALA A 150 -7.01 -21.55 -12.86
CA ALA A 150 -8.27 -22.28 -12.66
C ALA A 150 -8.17 -23.77 -13.05
N ALA A 151 -7.31 -24.10 -14.02
CA ALA A 151 -7.12 -25.48 -14.49
C ALA A 151 -6.33 -26.37 -13.50
N GLU A 152 -5.59 -25.74 -12.58
CA GLU A 152 -4.74 -26.43 -11.60
C GLU A 152 -5.30 -26.35 -10.17
N TYR A 153 -6.44 -25.66 -9.98
CA TYR A 153 -7.01 -25.47 -8.65
C TYR A 153 -7.70 -26.75 -8.18
N ASP A 154 -7.34 -27.21 -7.00
CA ASP A 154 -7.94 -28.38 -6.36
C ASP A 154 -9.10 -27.94 -5.46
N GLY A 155 -10.32 -28.36 -5.78
CA GLY A 155 -11.54 -28.03 -5.04
C GLY A 155 -12.49 -27.08 -5.78
N ASP A 156 -13.51 -26.58 -5.09
CA ASP A 156 -14.47 -25.64 -5.65
C ASP A 156 -13.98 -24.21 -5.59
N LEU A 157 -13.39 -23.74 -6.69
CA LEU A 157 -12.80 -22.41 -6.82
C LEU A 157 -13.86 -21.30 -6.73
N TYR A 158 -15.08 -21.53 -7.25
CA TYR A 158 -16.17 -20.57 -7.18
C TYR A 158 -16.57 -20.29 -5.74
N ASP A 159 -16.77 -21.32 -4.95
CA ASP A 159 -17.16 -21.19 -3.53
C ASP A 159 -16.04 -20.57 -2.71
N HIS A 160 -14.77 -20.92 -2.99
CA HIS A 160 -13.62 -20.31 -2.35
C HIS A 160 -13.57 -18.79 -2.55
N LEU A 161 -13.70 -18.34 -3.78
CA LEU A 161 -13.63 -16.92 -4.14
C LEU A 161 -14.85 -16.14 -3.65
N LYS A 162 -16.02 -16.75 -3.71
CA LYS A 162 -17.27 -16.15 -3.23
C LYS A 162 -17.26 -15.92 -1.72
N ASN A 163 -16.85 -16.92 -0.95
CA ASN A 163 -16.73 -16.81 0.49
C ASN A 163 -15.65 -15.82 0.93
N GLY A 164 -14.61 -15.63 0.13
CA GLY A 164 -13.55 -14.65 0.34
C GLY A 164 -13.90 -13.22 -0.06
N HIS A 165 -15.12 -12.95 -0.58
CA HIS A 165 -15.51 -11.63 -1.13
C HIS A 165 -14.46 -11.06 -2.08
N GLN A 166 -14.03 -11.87 -3.05
CA GLN A 166 -12.97 -11.53 -3.98
C GLN A 166 -13.49 -10.80 -5.22
N VAL A 167 -12.60 -10.03 -5.85
CA VAL A 167 -12.73 -9.52 -7.23
C VAL A 167 -11.68 -10.22 -8.07
N ILE A 168 -12.07 -10.76 -9.19
CA ILE A 168 -11.17 -11.44 -10.12
C ILE A 168 -11.10 -10.70 -11.44
#